data_77b3cafdac6e7b582bbf294bdf552383
#
_entry.id   77b3cafdac6e7b582bbf294bdf552383
#
_cell.length_a   1.000
_cell.length_b   1.000
_cell.length_c   1.000
_cell.angle_alpha   90.00
_cell.angle_beta   90.00
_cell.angle_gamma   90.00
#
_symmetry.space_group_name_H-M   'P 1'
#
loop_
_entity.id
_entity.type
_entity.pdbx_description
1 polymer ?
#
loop_
_entity_poly.entity_id
_entity_poly.type
_entity_poly.pdbx_seq_one_letter_code
_entity_poly.pdbx_strand_id
1 'polypeptide(L)'
;MSAALTIRIATEADVGALRDLMALSIDRGQAAVLTPAQIVASRAVMGLDTQLVRDGSYFVVEDHNVPVGCGGWSRRAMLYGGDHSTDLRDPALLDPAKDAARIRAMYTHPDHVRRGVGRMILAACEQAARTAGFAAVELMGTAGGVPLYAASGYAPIERADTHVEGVVVPLTRMRKRL
;
A
#
# COMPACT_ATOMS: atom_id res chain seq x y z
N MET A 1 2.38 16.18 25.32
CA MET A 1 3.41 15.79 24.31
C MET A 1 2.77 14.73 23.43
N SER A 2 2.69 14.96 22.12
CA SER A 2 2.25 13.91 21.20
C SER A 2 3.30 12.80 21.23
N ALA A 3 2.90 11.58 21.56
CA ALA A 3 3.83 10.45 21.49
C ALA A 3 4.33 10.32 20.04
N ALA A 4 5.61 10.01 19.90
CA ALA A 4 6.19 9.83 18.59
C ALA A 4 5.67 8.55 17.97
N LEU A 5 5.20 8.62 16.72
CA LEU A 5 4.89 7.44 15.93
C LEU A 5 6.16 6.60 15.81
N THR A 6 6.01 5.29 15.91
CA THR A 6 7.09 4.33 15.69
C THR A 6 6.81 3.47 14.46
N ILE A 7 7.86 2.96 13.82
CA ILE A 7 7.74 2.05 12.68
C ILE A 7 8.61 0.83 12.90
N ARG A 8 8.09 -0.33 12.56
CA ARG A 8 8.81 -1.61 12.62
C ARG A 8 8.36 -2.55 11.50
N ILE A 9 9.10 -3.62 11.28
CA ILE A 9 8.68 -4.71 10.40
C ILE A 9 7.52 -5.46 11.07
N ALA A 10 6.50 -5.76 10.27
CA ALA A 10 5.36 -6.56 10.70
C ALA A 10 5.74 -8.04 10.81
N THR A 11 5.08 -8.74 11.72
CA THR A 11 5.21 -10.17 11.94
C THR A 11 3.86 -10.87 11.69
N GLU A 12 3.85 -12.19 11.66
CA GLU A 12 2.61 -12.95 11.51
C GLU A 12 1.60 -12.68 12.65
N ALA A 13 2.08 -12.33 13.84
CA ALA A 13 1.23 -11.96 14.97
C ALA A 13 0.42 -10.69 14.72
N ASP A 14 0.88 -9.82 13.84
CA ASP A 14 0.21 -8.56 13.50
C ASP A 14 -0.94 -8.74 12.50
N VAL A 15 -1.00 -9.86 11.76
CA VAL A 15 -1.90 -10.04 10.61
C VAL A 15 -3.37 -9.79 10.96
N GLY A 16 -3.83 -10.22 12.12
CA GLY A 16 -5.21 -9.96 12.57
C GLY A 16 -5.52 -8.47 12.70
N ALA A 17 -4.70 -7.75 13.45
CA ALA A 17 -4.84 -6.31 13.66
C ALA A 17 -4.68 -5.50 12.35
N LEU A 18 -3.80 -5.96 11.46
CA LEU A 18 -3.59 -5.32 10.16
C LEU A 18 -4.76 -5.52 9.21
N ARG A 19 -5.45 -6.66 9.26
CA ARG A 19 -6.71 -6.88 8.52
C ARG A 19 -7.81 -5.95 8.99
N ASP A 20 -7.95 -5.76 10.30
CA ASP A 20 -8.94 -4.84 10.87
C ASP A 20 -8.64 -3.39 10.47
N LEU A 21 -7.37 -2.98 10.55
CA LEU A 21 -6.91 -1.67 10.10
C LEU A 21 -7.19 -1.44 8.60
N MET A 22 -6.90 -2.42 7.77
CA MET A 22 -7.16 -2.38 6.34
C MET A 22 -8.66 -2.21 6.05
N ALA A 23 -9.52 -3.03 6.67
CA ALA A 23 -10.97 -2.95 6.48
C ALA A 23 -11.48 -1.56 6.84
N LEU A 24 -11.06 -1.03 7.98
CA LEU A 24 -11.43 0.31 8.45
C LEU A 24 -10.94 1.41 7.50
N SER A 25 -9.71 1.28 6.98
CA SER A 25 -9.13 2.22 6.02
C SER A 25 -9.89 2.23 4.69
N ILE A 26 -10.30 1.07 4.19
CA ILE A 26 -11.09 0.96 2.96
C ILE A 26 -12.48 1.54 3.17
N ASP A 27 -13.16 1.16 4.24
CA ASP A 27 -14.56 1.51 4.46
C ASP A 27 -14.77 2.99 4.80
N ARG A 28 -13.88 3.57 5.59
CA ARG A 28 -13.99 4.98 6.04
C ARG A 28 -13.03 5.93 5.34
N GLY A 29 -11.81 5.47 5.05
CA GLY A 29 -10.76 6.34 4.51
C GLY A 29 -11.03 6.79 3.07
N GLN A 30 -11.83 6.07 2.31
CA GLN A 30 -12.14 6.41 0.92
C GLN A 30 -13.54 7.02 0.71
N ALA A 31 -14.33 7.15 1.76
CA ALA A 31 -15.71 7.65 1.68
C ALA A 31 -15.85 9.08 1.13
N ALA A 32 -14.79 9.88 1.21
CA ALA A 32 -14.78 11.24 0.66
C ALA A 32 -14.57 11.28 -0.88
N VAL A 33 -14.08 10.21 -1.49
CA VAL A 33 -13.64 10.19 -2.91
C VAL A 33 -14.28 9.08 -3.72
N LEU A 34 -14.89 8.09 -3.09
CA LEU A 34 -15.56 6.96 -3.74
C LEU A 34 -17.02 6.86 -3.33
N THR A 35 -17.85 6.38 -4.25
CA THR A 35 -19.25 6.02 -3.95
C THR A 35 -19.30 4.76 -3.08
N PRO A 36 -20.41 4.50 -2.37
CA PRO A 36 -20.57 3.26 -1.60
C PRO A 36 -20.36 1.99 -2.44
N ALA A 37 -20.86 1.97 -3.69
CA ALA A 37 -20.65 0.84 -4.59
C ALA A 37 -19.17 0.65 -4.95
N GLN A 38 -18.42 1.73 -5.16
CA GLN A 38 -16.99 1.67 -5.41
C GLN A 38 -16.19 1.21 -4.19
N ILE A 39 -16.59 1.58 -2.97
CA ILE A 39 -15.96 1.10 -1.74
C ILE A 39 -16.14 -0.41 -1.61
N VAL A 40 -17.35 -0.93 -1.85
CA VAL A 40 -17.60 -2.37 -1.86
C VAL A 40 -16.75 -3.08 -2.91
N ALA A 41 -16.73 -2.55 -4.15
CA ALA A 41 -15.93 -3.09 -5.25
C ALA A 41 -14.42 -3.05 -4.95
N SER A 42 -13.93 -2.01 -4.23
CA SER A 42 -12.53 -1.87 -3.85
C SER A 42 -12.02 -3.04 -3.00
N ARG A 43 -12.89 -3.69 -2.23
CA ARG A 43 -12.51 -4.86 -1.42
C ARG A 43 -12.06 -6.06 -2.26
N ALA A 44 -12.49 -6.14 -3.53
CA ALA A 44 -12.05 -7.19 -4.44
C ALA A 44 -10.63 -6.94 -4.99
N VAL A 45 -10.19 -5.69 -5.05
CA VAL A 45 -8.90 -5.29 -5.63
C VAL A 45 -7.87 -4.85 -4.59
N MET A 46 -8.31 -4.55 -3.38
CA MET A 46 -7.47 -4.17 -2.24
C MET A 46 -7.44 -5.32 -1.23
N GLY A 47 -6.33 -5.49 -0.56
CA GLY A 47 -6.21 -6.54 0.44
C GLY A 47 -4.85 -6.53 1.12
N LEU A 48 -4.77 -7.26 2.23
CA LEU A 48 -3.50 -7.62 2.83
C LEU A 48 -2.88 -8.77 2.05
N ASP A 49 -1.62 -8.65 1.72
CA ASP A 49 -0.83 -9.74 1.14
C ASP A 49 0.14 -10.26 2.20
N THR A 50 -0.16 -11.41 2.77
CA THR A 50 0.66 -12.04 3.81
C THR A 50 2.02 -12.48 3.29
N GLN A 51 2.22 -12.59 1.98
CA GLN A 51 3.53 -12.82 1.39
C GLN A 51 4.51 -11.68 1.72
N LEU A 52 4.05 -10.44 1.80
CA LEU A 52 4.88 -9.30 2.20
C LEU A 52 5.38 -9.43 3.64
N VAL A 53 4.56 -9.98 4.53
CA VAL A 53 4.96 -10.26 5.92
C VAL A 53 6.01 -11.37 5.97
N ARG A 54 5.81 -12.46 5.23
CA ARG A 54 6.77 -13.57 5.14
C ARG A 54 8.09 -13.15 4.50
N ASP A 55 8.05 -12.24 3.53
CA ASP A 55 9.24 -11.68 2.88
C ASP A 55 9.98 -10.69 3.80
N GLY A 56 9.44 -10.34 4.96
CA GLY A 56 10.03 -9.34 5.88
C GLY A 56 10.00 -7.92 5.31
N SER A 57 9.11 -7.64 4.39
CA SER A 57 9.03 -6.39 3.62
C SER A 57 7.78 -5.56 3.90
N TYR A 58 7.02 -5.92 4.92
CA TYR A 58 5.83 -5.20 5.37
C TYR A 58 6.11 -4.44 6.67
N PHE A 59 5.74 -3.17 6.71
CA PHE A 59 5.96 -2.29 7.85
C PHE A 59 4.64 -1.98 8.55
N VAL A 60 4.71 -1.79 9.85
CA VAL A 60 3.61 -1.28 10.67
C VAL A 60 4.06 -0.01 11.40
N VAL A 61 3.22 1.01 11.36
CA VAL A 61 3.37 2.24 12.15
C VAL A 61 2.42 2.16 13.33
N GLU A 62 2.94 2.47 14.50
CA GLU A 62 2.21 2.41 15.76
C GLU A 62 2.16 3.78 16.45
N ASP A 63 1.03 4.04 17.10
CA ASP A 63 0.84 5.12 18.06
C ASP A 63 0.51 4.47 19.41
N HIS A 64 1.37 4.61 20.43
CA HIS A 64 1.25 3.93 21.72
C HIS A 64 1.07 2.40 21.62
N ASN A 65 1.86 1.75 20.79
CA ASN A 65 1.80 0.30 20.50
C ASN A 65 0.47 -0.17 19.84
N VAL A 66 -0.31 0.76 19.29
CA VAL A 66 -1.51 0.44 18.51
C VAL A 66 -1.21 0.65 17.02
N PRO A 67 -1.42 -0.33 16.15
CA PRO A 67 -1.24 -0.17 14.71
C PRO A 67 -2.15 0.93 14.14
N VAL A 68 -1.56 1.93 13.51
CA VAL A 68 -2.27 3.07 12.89
C VAL A 68 -1.97 3.23 11.42
N GLY A 69 -1.03 2.45 10.90
CA GLY A 69 -0.73 2.38 9.48
C GLY A 69 0.13 1.18 9.14
N CYS A 70 0.03 0.74 7.90
CA CYS A 70 0.83 -0.35 7.37
C CYS A 70 1.05 -0.21 5.88
N GLY A 71 2.05 -0.89 5.37
CA GLY A 71 2.38 -0.93 3.95
C GLY A 71 3.73 -1.59 3.74
N GLY A 72 4.00 -2.01 2.52
CA GLY A 72 5.22 -2.73 2.24
C GLY A 72 5.76 -2.50 0.84
N TRP A 73 6.90 -3.09 0.60
CA TRP A 73 7.54 -3.13 -0.71
C TRP A 73 7.77 -4.58 -1.14
N SER A 74 7.95 -4.79 -2.43
CA SER A 74 8.20 -6.12 -2.96
C SER A 74 9.14 -6.09 -4.15
N ARG A 75 9.99 -7.11 -4.24
CA ARG A 75 10.74 -7.44 -5.45
C ARG A 75 10.00 -8.40 -6.38
N ARG A 76 8.74 -8.72 -6.08
CA ARG A 76 7.88 -9.55 -6.93
C ARG A 76 7.09 -8.68 -7.89
N ALA A 77 6.77 -9.21 -9.07
CA ALA A 77 6.15 -8.45 -10.15
C ALA A 77 4.69 -8.04 -9.87
N MET A 78 4.00 -8.74 -8.97
CA MET A 78 2.62 -8.40 -8.59
C MET A 78 2.49 -6.94 -8.13
N LEU A 79 1.66 -6.16 -8.80
CA LEU A 79 1.57 -4.71 -8.59
C LEU A 79 0.52 -4.32 -7.54
N TYR A 80 -0.61 -5.01 -7.43
CA TYR A 80 -1.67 -4.76 -6.46
C TYR A 80 -2.49 -6.02 -6.17
N GLY A 81 -3.42 -5.93 -5.21
CA GLY A 81 -4.23 -7.05 -4.74
C GLY A 81 -3.78 -7.58 -3.38
N GLY A 82 -4.38 -8.64 -2.92
CA GLY A 82 -4.10 -9.28 -1.64
C GLY A 82 -4.14 -10.81 -1.74
N ASP A 83 -4.21 -11.49 -0.60
CA ASP A 83 -4.23 -12.96 -0.52
C ASP A 83 -5.37 -13.59 -1.35
N HIS A 84 -6.49 -12.90 -1.48
CA HIS A 84 -7.65 -13.33 -2.27
C HIS A 84 -7.53 -13.07 -3.78
N SER A 85 -6.52 -12.32 -4.21
CA SER A 85 -6.34 -11.92 -5.62
C SER A 85 -5.51 -12.94 -6.39
N THR A 86 -6.02 -14.15 -6.54
CA THR A 86 -5.29 -15.28 -7.17
C THR A 86 -4.92 -15.00 -8.63
N ASP A 87 -5.81 -14.34 -9.37
CA ASP A 87 -5.61 -14.01 -10.79
C ASP A 87 -4.55 -12.90 -11.03
N LEU A 88 -4.24 -12.12 -9.99
CA LEU A 88 -3.23 -11.06 -10.05
C LEU A 88 -1.85 -11.53 -9.58
N ARG A 89 -1.73 -12.76 -9.09
CA ARG A 89 -0.47 -13.27 -8.56
C ARG A 89 0.56 -13.45 -9.66
N ASP A 90 1.66 -12.73 -9.50
CA ASP A 90 2.86 -12.87 -10.30
C ASP A 90 4.06 -13.04 -9.36
N PRO A 91 4.54 -14.28 -9.14
CA PRO A 91 5.65 -14.57 -8.25
C PRO A 91 7.01 -14.23 -8.85
N ALA A 92 7.08 -13.84 -10.13
CA ALA A 92 8.32 -13.52 -10.81
C ALA A 92 9.09 -12.45 -10.02
N LEU A 93 10.40 -12.65 -9.89
CA LEU A 93 11.29 -11.68 -9.25
C LEU A 93 11.69 -10.59 -10.25
N LEU A 94 11.61 -9.36 -9.80
CA LEU A 94 12.05 -8.19 -10.55
C LEU A 94 13.57 -8.08 -10.52
N ASP A 95 14.15 -7.66 -11.64
CA ASP A 95 15.58 -7.37 -11.77
C ASP A 95 15.86 -5.92 -11.35
N PRO A 96 16.58 -5.67 -10.26
CA PRO A 96 16.87 -4.31 -9.81
C PRO A 96 17.56 -3.42 -10.86
N ALA A 97 18.29 -4.03 -11.81
CA ALA A 97 18.98 -3.31 -12.86
C ALA A 97 18.03 -2.77 -13.96
N LYS A 98 16.83 -3.29 -14.07
CA LYS A 98 15.87 -2.99 -15.15
C LYS A 98 14.50 -2.56 -14.66
N ASP A 99 14.06 -3.13 -13.54
CA ASP A 99 12.70 -3.02 -13.06
C ASP A 99 12.60 -2.00 -11.92
N ALA A 100 11.38 -1.57 -11.63
CA ALA A 100 11.04 -0.82 -10.43
C ALA A 100 10.51 -1.79 -9.35
N ALA A 101 10.92 -1.63 -8.11
CA ALA A 101 10.31 -2.34 -6.99
C ALA A 101 8.84 -1.92 -6.82
N ARG A 102 8.04 -2.74 -6.17
CA ARG A 102 6.62 -2.47 -5.92
C ARG A 102 6.41 -1.94 -4.51
N ILE A 103 5.62 -0.87 -4.38
CA ILE A 103 5.06 -0.43 -3.10
C ILE A 103 3.63 -0.95 -3.06
N ARG A 104 3.24 -1.59 -1.95
CA ARG A 104 2.00 -2.37 -1.90
C ARG A 104 1.27 -2.26 -0.57
N ALA A 105 -0.05 -2.47 -0.64
CA ALA A 105 -0.92 -2.69 0.51
C ALA A 105 -0.77 -1.63 1.60
N MET A 106 -0.79 -0.36 1.20
CA MET A 106 -0.67 0.77 2.13
C MET A 106 -2.03 1.18 2.68
N TYR A 107 -2.15 1.16 3.99
CA TYR A 107 -3.37 1.55 4.71
C TYR A 107 -3.03 2.45 5.89
N THR A 108 -3.89 3.45 6.14
CA THR A 108 -3.78 4.35 7.29
C THR A 108 -5.11 4.39 8.02
N HIS A 109 -5.07 4.34 9.34
CA HIS A 109 -6.25 4.49 10.18
C HIS A 109 -6.92 5.84 9.89
N PRO A 110 -8.25 5.91 9.67
CA PRO A 110 -8.92 7.15 9.27
C PRO A 110 -8.70 8.31 10.25
N ASP A 111 -8.60 8.03 11.54
CA ASP A 111 -8.40 9.05 12.57
C ASP A 111 -6.90 9.45 12.72
N HIS A 112 -6.01 8.84 11.95
CA HIS A 112 -4.57 9.15 11.95
C HIS A 112 -4.06 9.69 10.60
N VAL A 113 -4.97 10.02 9.68
CA VAL A 113 -4.61 10.69 8.42
C VAL A 113 -3.98 12.06 8.67
N ARG A 114 -3.12 12.52 7.77
CA ARG A 114 -2.42 13.82 7.88
C ARG A 114 -1.43 13.94 9.04
N ARG A 115 -1.14 12.86 9.75
CA ARG A 115 -0.14 12.81 10.83
C ARG A 115 1.23 12.29 10.39
N GLY A 116 1.45 12.10 9.08
CA GLY A 116 2.71 11.63 8.53
C GLY A 116 2.86 10.12 8.42
N VAL A 117 1.86 9.32 8.83
CA VAL A 117 1.89 7.85 8.81
C VAL A 117 2.24 7.30 7.42
N GLY A 118 1.53 7.72 6.38
CA GLY A 118 1.79 7.26 5.02
C GLY A 118 3.18 7.65 4.50
N ARG A 119 3.69 8.84 4.82
CA ARG A 119 5.05 9.27 4.47
C ARG A 119 6.12 8.42 5.15
N MET A 120 5.90 8.06 6.41
CA MET A 120 6.80 7.22 7.18
C MET A 120 6.92 5.83 6.56
N ILE A 121 5.80 5.24 6.14
CA ILE A 121 5.76 3.96 5.44
C ILE A 121 6.48 4.05 4.09
N LEU A 122 6.19 5.08 3.27
CA LEU A 122 6.84 5.27 1.98
C LEU A 122 8.35 5.39 2.13
N ALA A 123 8.83 6.19 3.10
CA ALA A 123 10.26 6.36 3.34
C ALA A 123 10.95 5.04 3.70
N ALA A 124 10.33 4.21 4.54
CA ALA A 124 10.86 2.91 4.91
C ALA A 124 10.90 1.96 3.70
N CYS A 125 9.82 1.90 2.90
CA CYS A 125 9.76 1.09 1.70
C CYS A 125 10.80 1.52 0.65
N GLU A 126 10.91 2.82 0.40
CA GLU A 126 11.88 3.39 -0.54
C GLU A 126 13.32 3.10 -0.12
N GLN A 127 13.62 3.24 1.17
CA GLN A 127 14.94 2.92 1.70
C GLN A 127 15.26 1.43 1.56
N ALA A 128 14.31 0.54 1.85
CA ALA A 128 14.49 -0.90 1.69
C ALA A 128 14.70 -1.28 0.21
N ALA A 129 13.94 -0.68 -0.71
CA ALA A 129 14.10 -0.88 -2.15
C ALA A 129 15.48 -0.41 -2.65
N ARG A 130 15.97 0.76 -2.19
CA ARG A 130 17.33 1.22 -2.50
C ARG A 130 18.39 0.24 -2.02
N THR A 131 18.26 -0.22 -0.77
CA THR A 131 19.19 -1.21 -0.19
C THR A 131 19.21 -2.51 -0.98
N ALA A 132 18.08 -2.89 -1.59
CA ALA A 132 17.96 -4.05 -2.48
C ALA A 132 18.45 -3.79 -3.92
N GLY A 133 18.97 -2.58 -4.22
CA GLY A 133 19.57 -2.22 -5.51
C GLY A 133 18.60 -1.63 -6.54
N PHE A 134 17.34 -1.37 -6.18
CA PHE A 134 16.38 -0.76 -7.11
C PHE A 134 16.60 0.75 -7.23
N ALA A 135 16.52 1.25 -8.47
CA ALA A 135 16.64 2.68 -8.79
C ALA A 135 15.28 3.39 -8.91
N ALA A 136 14.19 2.65 -8.83
CA ALA A 136 12.83 3.18 -8.92
C ALA A 136 11.84 2.31 -8.17
N VAL A 137 10.70 2.90 -7.82
CA VAL A 137 9.55 2.23 -7.24
C VAL A 137 8.27 2.58 -8.00
N GLU A 138 7.37 1.63 -8.06
CA GLU A 138 6.03 1.78 -8.64
C GLU A 138 4.97 1.32 -7.66
N LEU A 139 3.80 1.92 -7.79
CA LEU A 139 2.62 1.54 -7.01
C LEU A 139 1.34 1.71 -7.84
N MET A 140 0.27 1.09 -7.38
CA MET A 140 -1.08 1.32 -7.85
C MET A 140 -1.80 2.19 -6.82
N GLY A 141 -2.00 3.47 -7.17
CA GLY A 141 -2.66 4.43 -6.31
C GLY A 141 -4.19 4.36 -6.43
N THR A 142 -4.86 4.27 -5.30
CA THR A 142 -6.31 4.48 -5.23
C THR A 142 -6.63 5.97 -5.29
N ALA A 143 -7.89 6.33 -5.56
CA ALA A 143 -8.31 7.73 -5.60
C ALA A 143 -7.95 8.50 -4.32
N GLY A 144 -8.07 7.87 -3.15
CA GLY A 144 -7.69 8.48 -1.87
C GLY A 144 -6.18 8.55 -1.62
N GLY A 145 -5.40 7.66 -2.25
CA GLY A 145 -3.95 7.59 -2.06
C GLY A 145 -3.14 8.50 -2.97
N VAL A 146 -3.64 8.79 -4.17
CA VAL A 146 -2.93 9.58 -5.19
C VAL A 146 -2.38 10.92 -4.67
N PRO A 147 -3.10 11.72 -3.86
CA PRO A 147 -2.56 12.97 -3.33
C PRO A 147 -1.32 12.78 -2.46
N LEU A 148 -1.27 11.74 -1.63
CA LEU A 148 -0.11 11.41 -0.81
C LEU A 148 1.10 11.06 -1.70
N TYR A 149 0.88 10.21 -2.69
CA TYR A 149 1.95 9.75 -3.58
C TYR A 149 2.50 10.91 -4.42
N ALA A 150 1.63 11.74 -4.99
CA ALA A 150 2.07 12.94 -5.72
C ALA A 150 2.89 13.88 -4.83
N ALA A 151 2.44 14.14 -3.60
CA ALA A 151 3.17 14.96 -2.63
C ALA A 151 4.48 14.31 -2.15
N SER A 152 4.67 13.01 -2.39
CA SER A 152 5.88 12.25 -2.07
C SER A 152 6.81 12.04 -3.27
N GLY A 153 6.52 12.69 -4.41
CA GLY A 153 7.37 12.68 -5.59
C GLY A 153 7.08 11.58 -6.61
N TYR A 154 5.94 10.89 -6.48
CA TYR A 154 5.48 9.94 -7.49
C TYR A 154 4.75 10.67 -8.62
N ALA A 155 5.05 10.31 -9.85
CA ALA A 155 4.35 10.80 -11.04
C ALA A 155 3.41 9.71 -11.58
N PRO A 156 2.20 10.07 -12.05
CA PRO A 156 1.32 9.13 -12.72
C PRO A 156 1.93 8.72 -14.07
N ILE A 157 1.88 7.43 -14.38
CA ILE A 157 2.37 6.88 -15.65
C ILE A 157 1.25 6.21 -16.46
N GLU A 158 0.18 5.76 -15.79
CA GLU A 158 -0.93 5.09 -16.45
C GLU A 158 -2.20 5.18 -15.59
N ARG A 159 -3.34 5.43 -16.23
CA ARG A 159 -4.65 5.21 -15.62
C ARG A 159 -5.02 3.74 -15.83
N ALA A 160 -5.29 3.03 -14.75
CA ALA A 160 -5.49 1.59 -14.74
C ALA A 160 -6.78 1.22 -14.00
N ASP A 161 -7.88 1.89 -14.36
CA ASP A 161 -9.20 1.62 -13.78
C ASP A 161 -9.54 0.13 -13.93
N THR A 162 -10.03 -0.49 -12.88
CA THR A 162 -10.49 -1.88 -12.91
C THR A 162 -11.99 -1.96 -12.78
N HIS A 163 -12.58 -3.04 -13.28
CA HIS A 163 -14.02 -3.28 -13.25
C HIS A 163 -14.32 -4.48 -12.34
N VAL A 164 -15.18 -4.27 -11.37
CA VAL A 164 -15.65 -5.31 -10.44
C VAL A 164 -17.16 -5.33 -10.52
N GLU A 165 -17.73 -6.42 -11.06
CA GLU A 165 -19.20 -6.59 -11.23
C GLU A 165 -19.88 -5.38 -11.87
N GLY A 166 -19.23 -4.78 -12.89
CA GLY A 166 -19.75 -3.60 -13.60
C GLY A 166 -19.47 -2.26 -12.90
N VAL A 167 -18.87 -2.25 -11.73
CA VAL A 167 -18.46 -1.03 -11.02
C VAL A 167 -17.02 -0.68 -11.36
N VAL A 168 -16.78 0.55 -11.79
CA VAL A 168 -15.41 1.05 -12.08
C VAL A 168 -14.75 1.47 -10.77
N VAL A 169 -13.62 0.86 -10.46
CA VAL A 169 -12.73 1.27 -9.36
C VAL A 169 -11.56 2.04 -9.97
N PRO A 170 -11.44 3.36 -9.71
CA PRO A 170 -10.38 4.16 -10.29
C PRO A 170 -9.04 3.85 -9.66
N LEU A 171 -8.07 3.49 -10.49
CA LEU A 171 -6.68 3.23 -10.10
C LEU A 171 -5.73 4.00 -11.00
N THR A 172 -4.61 4.43 -10.43
CA THR A 172 -3.55 5.13 -11.15
C THR A 172 -2.20 4.48 -10.84
N ARG A 173 -1.52 3.99 -11.87
CA ARG A 173 -0.15 3.52 -11.72
C ARG A 173 0.78 4.70 -11.62
N MET A 174 1.60 4.74 -10.61
CA MET A 174 2.51 5.83 -10.33
C MET A 174 3.94 5.32 -10.11
N ARG A 175 4.93 6.16 -10.42
CA ARG A 175 6.35 5.83 -10.33
C ARG A 175 7.16 6.96 -9.73
N LYS A 176 8.21 6.60 -9.01
CA LYS A 176 9.23 7.52 -8.47
C LYS A 176 10.62 6.93 -8.71
N ARG A 177 11.57 7.78 -9.10
CA ARG A 177 13.00 7.45 -9.02
C ARG A 177 13.47 7.58 -7.59
N LEU A 178 14.32 6.65 -7.16
CA LEU A 178 14.89 6.61 -5.82
C LEU A 178 16.20 7.37 -5.73
#